data_41eac886097582e9bd7d8c1320b4d818
#
_entry.id   41eac886097582e9bd7d8c1320b4d818
#
_cell.length_a   1.000
_cell.length_b   1.000
_cell.length_c   1.000
_cell.angle_alpha   90.00
_cell.angle_beta   90.00
_cell.angle_gamma   90.00
#
_symmetry.space_group_name_H-M   'P 1'
#
loop_
_entity.id
_entity.type
_entity.pdbx_description
1 polymer ?
#
loop_
_entity_poly.entity_id
_entity_poly.type
_entity_poly.pdbx_seq_one_letter_code
_entity_poly.pdbx_strand_id
1 'polypeptide(L)'
;DVITAVDGKPVKNMAQLQDLISIRRPGDKVEVTVNRKGSTKTLKVTLKNEEGGEQIIHNDPKVMLGAQLKALTNEQKRSYGVSYGVAVAKVGDGKFKEAGIKEGFIILSVNNKPVRSVEEARRAITQVQQSRRGDGSLLLKGFYPNGRTKYYVIDLL
;
A
#
# COMPACT_ATOMS: atom_id res chain seq x y z
N ASP A 1 -23.49 13.98 -8.30
CA ASP A 1 -22.89 15.31 -8.44
C ASP A 1 -22.30 15.46 -9.84
N VAL A 2 -22.60 16.57 -10.48
CA VAL A 2 -22.09 16.86 -11.81
C VAL A 2 -21.07 17.99 -11.72
N ILE A 3 -19.85 17.71 -12.22
CA ILE A 3 -18.82 18.74 -12.29
C ILE A 3 -19.13 19.69 -13.43
N THR A 4 -19.32 20.96 -13.13
CA THR A 4 -19.69 21.97 -14.11
C THR A 4 -18.57 22.91 -14.50
N ALA A 5 -17.58 23.09 -13.62
CA ALA A 5 -16.45 23.96 -13.89
C ALA A 5 -15.23 23.57 -13.06
N VAL A 6 -14.06 23.91 -13.55
CA VAL A 6 -12.77 23.75 -12.86
C VAL A 6 -11.99 25.06 -12.99
N ASP A 7 -11.59 25.65 -11.86
CA ASP A 7 -10.91 26.95 -11.80
C ASP A 7 -11.66 28.06 -12.57
N GLY A 8 -12.99 28.06 -12.52
CA GLY A 8 -13.81 29.01 -13.22
C GLY A 8 -13.99 28.74 -14.71
N LYS A 9 -13.41 27.67 -15.25
CA LYS A 9 -13.56 27.28 -16.66
C LYS A 9 -14.65 26.22 -16.78
N PRO A 10 -15.63 26.43 -17.64
CA PRO A 10 -16.74 25.47 -17.78
C PRO A 10 -16.23 24.14 -18.36
N VAL A 11 -16.73 23.05 -17.80
CA VAL A 11 -16.40 21.69 -18.23
C VAL A 11 -17.69 21.02 -18.66
N LYS A 12 -17.73 20.53 -19.89
CA LYS A 12 -18.91 19.90 -20.47
C LYS A 12 -18.84 18.37 -20.44
N ASN A 13 -17.64 17.80 -20.39
CA ASN A 13 -17.45 16.35 -20.39
C ASN A 13 -16.16 15.97 -19.65
N MET A 14 -15.97 14.66 -19.45
CA MET A 14 -14.80 14.14 -18.74
C MET A 14 -13.48 14.42 -19.45
N ALA A 15 -13.47 14.45 -20.78
CA ALA A 15 -12.26 14.74 -21.54
C ALA A 15 -11.78 16.16 -21.25
N GLN A 16 -12.66 17.13 -21.22
CA GLN A 16 -12.30 18.50 -20.86
C GLN A 16 -11.82 18.62 -19.42
N LEU A 17 -12.42 17.86 -18.52
CA LEU A 17 -11.98 17.80 -17.12
C LEU A 17 -10.54 17.26 -17.03
N GLN A 18 -10.27 16.16 -17.71
CA GLN A 18 -8.94 15.57 -17.72
C GLN A 18 -7.90 16.50 -18.34
N ASP A 19 -8.22 17.18 -19.41
CA ASP A 19 -7.32 18.15 -20.03
C ASP A 19 -6.96 19.29 -19.08
N LEU A 20 -7.92 19.81 -18.34
CA LEU A 20 -7.69 20.89 -17.39
C LEU A 20 -6.86 20.42 -16.18
N ILE A 21 -7.03 19.18 -15.77
CA ILE A 21 -6.27 18.61 -14.67
C ILE A 21 -4.85 18.23 -15.10
N SER A 22 -4.69 17.72 -16.34
CA SER A 22 -3.39 17.23 -16.82
C SER A 22 -2.35 18.34 -16.98
N ILE A 23 -2.76 19.58 -17.20
CA ILE A 23 -1.84 20.72 -17.28
C ILE A 23 -1.41 21.23 -15.91
N ARG A 24 -1.98 20.72 -14.84
CA ARG A 24 -1.63 21.08 -13.48
C ARG A 24 -0.52 20.19 -12.95
N ARG A 25 0.28 20.71 -12.05
CA ARG A 25 1.36 19.95 -11.42
C ARG A 25 0.84 19.24 -10.16
N PRO A 26 1.46 18.13 -9.77
CA PRO A 26 1.14 17.50 -8.49
C PRO A 26 1.35 18.48 -7.33
N GLY A 27 0.40 18.53 -6.43
CA GLY A 27 0.42 19.48 -5.31
C GLY A 27 -0.33 20.77 -5.55
N ASP A 28 -0.72 21.06 -6.81
CA ASP A 28 -1.52 22.23 -7.11
C ASP A 28 -2.94 22.08 -6.60
N LYS A 29 -3.50 23.18 -6.13
CA LYS A 29 -4.89 23.20 -5.70
C LYS A 29 -5.77 23.68 -6.86
N VAL A 30 -6.83 22.95 -7.11
CA VAL A 30 -7.84 23.33 -8.12
C VAL A 30 -9.20 23.50 -7.46
N GLU A 31 -9.96 24.47 -7.97
CA GLU A 31 -11.33 24.66 -7.54
C GLU A 31 -12.25 23.91 -8.49
N VAL A 32 -13.03 22.98 -7.94
CA VAL A 32 -13.99 22.20 -8.71
C VAL A 32 -15.38 22.69 -8.34
N THR A 33 -16.14 23.13 -9.32
CA THR A 33 -17.54 23.52 -9.13
C THR A 33 -18.43 22.35 -9.52
N VAL A 34 -19.25 21.91 -8.58
CA VAL A 34 -20.19 20.81 -8.80
C VAL A 34 -21.61 21.28 -8.61
N ASN A 35 -22.52 20.71 -9.40
CA ASN A 35 -23.93 20.91 -9.23
C ASN A 35 -24.52 19.69 -8.57
N ARG A 36 -25.16 19.91 -7.43
CA ARG A 36 -25.79 18.86 -6.65
C ARG A 36 -27.22 19.25 -6.36
N LYS A 37 -28.19 18.56 -6.94
CA LYS A 37 -29.62 18.78 -6.76
C LYS A 37 -30.06 20.24 -6.98
N GLY A 38 -29.51 20.88 -8.02
CA GLY A 38 -29.80 22.27 -8.32
C GLY A 38 -29.00 23.29 -7.51
N SER A 39 -28.11 22.83 -6.63
CA SER A 39 -27.22 23.71 -5.85
C SER A 39 -25.81 23.62 -6.35
N THR A 40 -25.20 24.75 -6.61
CA THR A 40 -23.77 24.81 -7.02
C THR A 40 -22.91 24.91 -5.81
N LYS A 41 -21.90 24.02 -5.72
CA LYS A 41 -20.88 24.04 -4.65
C LYS A 41 -19.51 24.07 -5.25
N THR A 42 -18.63 24.86 -4.68
CA THR A 42 -17.21 24.92 -5.07
C THR A 42 -16.38 24.21 -4.03
N LEU A 43 -15.58 23.23 -4.48
CA LEU A 43 -14.71 22.45 -3.62
C LEU A 43 -13.28 22.67 -4.06
N LYS A 44 -12.38 22.85 -3.09
CA LYS A 44 -10.95 22.92 -3.36
C LYS A 44 -10.36 21.52 -3.25
N VAL A 45 -9.74 21.08 -4.34
CA VAL A 45 -9.12 19.76 -4.41
C VAL A 45 -7.64 19.92 -4.65
N THR A 46 -6.81 19.23 -3.88
CA THR A 46 -5.37 19.17 -4.10
C THR A 46 -5.05 18.03 -5.04
N LEU A 47 -4.37 18.32 -6.14
CA LEU A 47 -3.94 17.29 -7.08
C LEU A 47 -2.76 16.53 -6.48
N LYS A 48 -2.82 15.22 -6.57
CA LYS A 48 -1.79 14.32 -6.05
C LYS A 48 -1.14 13.53 -7.16
N ASN A 49 0.13 13.24 -6.97
CA ASN A 49 0.89 12.41 -7.88
C ASN A 49 0.53 10.93 -7.68
N GLU A 50 0.44 10.18 -8.75
CA GLU A 50 0.18 8.74 -8.67
C GLU A 50 1.26 7.96 -7.90
N GLU A 51 2.50 8.47 -7.88
CA GLU A 51 3.63 7.74 -7.32
C GLU A 51 3.98 8.07 -5.88
N GLY A 52 3.51 9.13 -5.33
CA GLY A 52 4.03 9.51 -4.02
C GLY A 52 3.13 10.41 -3.25
N GLY A 53 1.96 10.56 -3.72
CA GLY A 53 1.02 11.38 -3.02
C GLY A 53 0.71 10.83 -1.66
N GLU A 54 0.44 11.71 -0.76
CA GLU A 54 -0.19 11.35 0.48
C GLU A 54 -1.36 10.48 0.17
N GLN A 55 -1.13 9.24 0.30
CA GLN A 55 -2.21 8.33 0.13
C GLN A 55 -3.00 8.32 1.41
N ILE A 56 -4.14 8.92 1.37
CA ILE A 56 -5.13 8.70 2.41
C ILE A 56 -5.65 7.32 2.19
N ILE A 57 -5.13 6.36 2.91
CA ILE A 57 -5.44 5.07 2.48
C ILE A 57 -5.89 4.20 3.57
N HIS A 58 -7.10 3.90 3.43
CA HIS A 58 -7.66 2.70 3.99
C HIS A 58 -7.17 1.41 3.31
N ASN A 59 -6.52 1.55 2.16
CA ASN A 59 -6.03 0.43 1.36
C ASN A 59 -4.59 0.63 0.90
N ASP A 60 -3.70 0.99 1.82
CA ASP A 60 -2.29 1.03 1.51
C ASP A 60 -1.82 -0.39 1.17
N PRO A 61 -1.38 -0.65 -0.07
CA PRO A 61 -0.90 -1.98 -0.43
C PRO A 61 0.32 -2.44 0.38
N LYS A 62 0.94 -1.53 1.08
CA LYS A 62 2.07 -1.81 1.96
C LYS A 62 1.63 -2.30 3.34
N VAL A 63 0.36 -2.17 3.69
CA VAL A 63 -0.17 -2.65 4.97
C VAL A 63 -0.89 -3.97 4.77
N MET A 64 -0.40 -5.01 5.41
CA MET A 64 -0.96 -6.35 5.32
C MET A 64 -1.16 -6.91 6.73
N LEU A 65 -2.37 -7.35 7.02
CA LEU A 65 -2.71 -8.02 8.29
C LEU A 65 -2.31 -7.21 9.53
N GLY A 66 -2.39 -5.89 9.42
CA GLY A 66 -2.03 -4.97 10.50
C GLY A 66 -0.57 -4.55 10.53
N ALA A 67 0.26 -5.06 9.63
CA ALA A 67 1.67 -4.68 9.56
C ALA A 67 1.97 -3.89 8.30
N GLN A 68 2.82 -2.89 8.43
CA GLN A 68 3.31 -2.12 7.30
C GLN A 68 4.61 -2.75 6.80
N LEU A 69 4.65 -3.11 5.52
CA LEU A 69 5.80 -3.71 4.88
C LEU A 69 6.56 -2.68 4.05
N LYS A 70 7.88 -2.87 3.98
CA LYS A 70 8.77 -1.98 3.24
C LYS A 70 9.83 -2.81 2.52
N ALA A 71 10.15 -2.43 1.28
CA ALA A 71 11.22 -3.08 0.55
C ALA A 71 12.58 -2.76 1.19
N LEU A 72 13.49 -3.72 1.15
CA LEU A 72 14.85 -3.51 1.64
C LEU A 72 15.61 -2.59 0.69
N THR A 73 16.38 -1.67 1.28
CA THR A 73 17.31 -0.85 0.52
C THR A 73 18.54 -1.67 0.14
N ASN A 74 19.31 -1.19 -0.83
CA ASN A 74 20.56 -1.85 -1.22
C ASN A 74 21.55 -1.93 -0.07
N GLU A 75 21.60 -0.89 0.76
CA GLU A 75 22.45 -0.88 1.96
C GLU A 75 22.03 -1.93 2.98
N GLN A 76 20.72 -2.06 3.20
CA GLN A 76 20.19 -3.08 4.11
C GLN A 76 20.48 -4.49 3.60
N LYS A 77 20.32 -4.71 2.30
CA LYS A 77 20.65 -6.02 1.70
C LYS A 77 22.11 -6.38 1.90
N ARG A 78 23.00 -5.42 1.73
CA ARG A 78 24.45 -5.63 1.95
C ARG A 78 24.75 -5.87 3.42
N SER A 79 24.18 -5.07 4.31
CA SER A 79 24.39 -5.19 5.75
C SER A 79 23.90 -6.52 6.29
N TYR A 80 22.81 -7.04 5.77
CA TYR A 80 22.24 -8.30 6.23
C TYR A 80 22.74 -9.51 5.45
N GLY A 81 23.49 -9.30 4.37
CA GLY A 81 24.02 -10.38 3.54
C GLY A 81 22.96 -11.11 2.75
N VAL A 82 21.89 -10.43 2.35
CA VAL A 82 20.78 -11.01 1.60
C VAL A 82 20.60 -10.29 0.26
N SER A 83 20.05 -11.02 -0.72
CA SER A 83 19.78 -10.46 -2.04
C SER A 83 18.35 -9.97 -2.19
N TYR A 84 17.47 -10.36 -1.29
CA TYR A 84 16.05 -10.02 -1.32
C TYR A 84 15.46 -10.04 0.09
N GLY A 85 14.26 -9.58 0.22
CA GLY A 85 13.51 -9.59 1.46
C GLY A 85 12.62 -8.37 1.60
N VAL A 86 11.71 -8.45 2.56
CA VAL A 86 10.76 -7.39 2.87
C VAL A 86 10.82 -7.11 4.35
N ALA A 87 11.03 -5.86 4.72
CA ALA A 87 11.10 -5.45 6.12
C ALA A 87 9.71 -5.15 6.67
N VAL A 88 9.49 -5.54 7.91
CA VAL A 88 8.30 -5.14 8.66
C VAL A 88 8.60 -3.80 9.33
N ALA A 89 8.04 -2.73 8.79
CA ALA A 89 8.31 -1.37 9.26
C ALA A 89 7.54 -1.03 10.52
N LYS A 90 6.27 -1.44 10.59
CA LYS A 90 5.43 -1.23 11.77
C LYS A 90 4.49 -2.42 11.96
N VAL A 91 4.17 -2.72 13.21
CA VAL A 91 3.20 -3.75 13.56
C VAL A 91 2.12 -3.11 14.43
N GLY A 92 0.90 -3.08 13.91
CA GLY A 92 -0.28 -2.65 14.64
C GLY A 92 -1.17 -3.84 15.02
N ASP A 93 -2.37 -3.55 15.44
CA ASP A 93 -3.33 -4.60 15.77
C ASP A 93 -3.67 -5.43 14.52
N GLY A 94 -3.51 -6.74 14.62
CA GLY A 94 -3.77 -7.65 13.50
C GLY A 94 -3.03 -8.97 13.64
N LYS A 95 -3.04 -9.75 12.57
CA LYS A 95 -2.48 -11.11 12.57
C LYS A 95 -0.98 -11.16 12.82
N PHE A 96 -0.23 -10.18 12.33
CA PHE A 96 1.21 -10.12 12.58
C PHE A 96 1.51 -9.96 14.07
N LYS A 97 0.78 -9.10 14.75
CA LYS A 97 0.95 -8.91 16.19
C LYS A 97 0.55 -10.15 16.97
N GLU A 98 -0.55 -10.79 16.58
CA GLU A 98 -1.01 -12.02 17.20
C GLU A 98 0.01 -13.15 17.07
N ALA A 99 0.74 -13.20 15.94
CA ALA A 99 1.79 -14.18 15.71
C ALA A 99 3.08 -13.90 16.49
N GLY A 100 3.19 -12.72 17.10
CA GLY A 100 4.37 -12.33 17.85
C GLY A 100 5.46 -11.67 17.00
N ILE A 101 5.15 -11.28 15.79
CA ILE A 101 6.10 -10.59 14.90
C ILE A 101 6.26 -9.15 15.38
N LYS A 102 7.52 -8.72 15.48
CA LYS A 102 7.88 -7.38 15.93
C LYS A 102 8.41 -6.54 14.78
N GLU A 103 8.44 -5.24 14.96
CA GLU A 103 9.08 -4.34 14.02
C GLU A 103 10.55 -4.71 13.79
N GLY A 104 10.99 -4.59 12.55
CA GLY A 104 12.35 -4.92 12.16
C GLY A 104 12.52 -6.35 11.64
N PHE A 105 11.49 -7.18 11.70
CA PHE A 105 11.56 -8.52 11.13
C PHE A 105 11.70 -8.43 9.60
N ILE A 106 12.63 -9.20 9.04
CA ILE A 106 12.86 -9.24 7.59
C ILE A 106 12.28 -10.53 7.05
N ILE A 107 11.25 -10.43 6.22
CA ILE A 107 10.60 -11.58 5.61
C ILE A 107 11.39 -12.00 4.38
N LEU A 108 11.89 -13.22 4.35
CA LEU A 108 12.62 -13.78 3.21
C LEU A 108 11.72 -14.63 2.32
N SER A 109 10.81 -15.37 2.92
CA SER A 109 9.89 -16.22 2.16
C SER A 109 8.54 -16.34 2.84
N VAL A 110 7.53 -16.60 2.02
CA VAL A 110 6.16 -16.88 2.47
C VAL A 110 5.78 -18.23 1.87
N ASN A 111 5.45 -19.19 2.71
CA ASN A 111 5.11 -20.56 2.29
C ASN A 111 6.15 -21.18 1.36
N ASN A 112 7.43 -21.01 1.71
CA ASN A 112 8.61 -21.48 0.97
C ASN A 112 8.80 -20.79 -0.38
N LYS A 113 8.10 -19.69 -0.66
CA LYS A 113 8.30 -18.89 -1.87
C LYS A 113 9.06 -17.62 -1.52
N PRO A 114 10.20 -17.35 -2.17
CA PRO A 114 10.96 -16.13 -1.86
C PRO A 114 10.15 -14.89 -2.23
N VAL A 115 10.24 -13.87 -1.38
CA VAL A 115 9.58 -12.59 -1.62
C VAL A 115 10.64 -11.51 -1.81
N ARG A 116 10.68 -10.95 -2.99
CA ARG A 116 11.67 -9.95 -3.40
C ARG A 116 11.15 -8.53 -3.29
N SER A 117 9.84 -8.38 -3.17
CA SER A 117 9.22 -7.07 -3.07
C SER A 117 7.98 -7.14 -2.20
N VAL A 118 7.50 -5.97 -1.78
CA VAL A 118 6.26 -5.86 -1.01
C VAL A 118 5.07 -6.44 -1.78
N GLU A 119 5.05 -6.25 -3.10
CA GLU A 119 3.98 -6.79 -3.94
C GLU A 119 3.98 -8.32 -3.98
N GLU A 120 5.17 -8.93 -4.06
CA GLU A 120 5.27 -10.39 -4.02
C GLU A 120 4.78 -10.94 -2.67
N ALA A 121 5.16 -10.29 -1.58
CA ALA A 121 4.67 -10.66 -0.25
C ALA A 121 3.16 -10.52 -0.16
N ARG A 122 2.61 -9.43 -0.66
CA ARG A 122 1.18 -9.19 -0.68
C ARG A 122 0.44 -10.24 -1.51
N ARG A 123 0.96 -10.57 -2.69
CA ARG A 123 0.36 -11.60 -3.55
C ARG A 123 0.37 -12.97 -2.88
N ALA A 124 1.46 -13.33 -2.25
CA ALA A 124 1.57 -14.60 -1.53
C ALA A 124 0.55 -14.68 -0.38
N ILE A 125 0.41 -13.63 0.39
CA ILE A 125 -0.55 -13.55 1.49
C ILE A 125 -1.97 -13.61 0.96
N THR A 126 -2.29 -12.82 -0.07
CA THR A 126 -3.61 -12.80 -0.68
C THR A 126 -3.97 -14.15 -1.28
N GLN A 127 -3.02 -14.81 -1.90
CA GLN A 127 -3.24 -16.14 -2.50
C GLN A 127 -3.65 -17.16 -1.44
N VAL A 128 -3.04 -17.11 -0.28
CA VAL A 128 -3.40 -18.01 0.84
C VAL A 128 -4.80 -17.66 1.37
N GLN A 129 -5.11 -16.38 1.50
CA GLN A 129 -6.44 -15.94 1.95
C GLN A 129 -7.55 -16.36 1.00
N GLN A 130 -7.27 -16.38 -0.29
CA GLN A 130 -8.24 -16.77 -1.32
C GLN A 130 -8.27 -18.26 -1.56
N SER A 131 -7.27 -18.99 -1.11
CA SER A 131 -7.20 -20.44 -1.32
C SER A 131 -8.21 -21.15 -0.41
N ARG A 132 -9.10 -21.89 -1.03
CA ARG A 132 -10.03 -22.76 -0.32
C ARG A 132 -9.42 -24.12 0.01
N ARG A 133 -8.25 -24.39 -0.52
CA ARG A 133 -7.50 -25.63 -0.29
C ARG A 133 -6.32 -25.29 0.62
N GLY A 134 -6.35 -25.78 1.83
CA GLY A 134 -5.29 -25.59 2.79
C GLY A 134 -5.81 -25.10 4.13
N ASP A 135 -4.91 -25.01 5.06
CA ASP A 135 -5.20 -24.66 6.46
C ASP A 135 -5.40 -23.16 6.65
N GLY A 136 -5.26 -22.37 5.58
CA GLY A 136 -5.31 -20.91 5.71
C GLY A 136 -4.19 -20.34 6.53
N SER A 137 -3.07 -21.06 6.64
CA SER A 137 -1.92 -20.62 7.43
C SER A 137 -0.81 -20.10 6.54
N LEU A 138 -0.14 -19.05 7.01
CA LEU A 138 1.05 -18.48 6.38
C LEU A 138 2.28 -18.91 7.16
N LEU A 139 3.27 -19.49 6.49
CA LEU A 139 4.57 -19.72 7.06
C LEU A 139 5.53 -18.62 6.60
N LEU A 140 5.95 -17.80 7.52
CA LEU A 140 6.92 -16.73 7.26
C LEU A 140 8.29 -17.15 7.72
N LYS A 141 9.24 -17.12 6.81
CA LYS A 141 10.66 -17.34 7.13
C LYS A 141 11.38 -16.01 6.99
N GLY A 142 12.18 -15.68 7.97
CA GLY A 142 12.95 -14.47 7.95
C GLY A 142 13.91 -14.36 9.12
N PHE A 143 14.38 -13.16 9.36
CA PHE A 143 15.33 -12.93 10.46
C PHE A 143 15.16 -11.51 11.00
N TYR A 144 15.66 -11.31 12.21
CA TYR A 144 15.82 -9.95 12.73
C TYR A 144 17.25 -9.47 12.46
N PRO A 145 17.47 -8.14 12.42
CA PRO A 145 18.81 -7.59 12.18
C PRO A 145 19.90 -8.06 13.15
N ASN A 146 19.51 -8.67 14.27
CA ASN A 146 20.44 -9.27 15.21
C ASN A 146 20.95 -10.66 14.77
N GLY A 147 20.54 -11.15 13.60
CA GLY A 147 21.17 -12.28 12.94
C GLY A 147 20.53 -13.65 13.10
N ARG A 148 19.41 -13.77 13.79
CA ARG A 148 18.79 -15.10 13.97
C ARG A 148 17.61 -15.29 13.03
N THR A 149 17.64 -16.41 12.30
CA THR A 149 16.51 -16.83 11.46
C THR A 149 15.37 -17.30 12.35
N LYS A 150 14.16 -16.84 12.04
CA LYS A 150 12.96 -17.23 12.75
C LYS A 150 11.86 -17.61 11.78
N TYR A 151 10.97 -18.46 12.25
CA TYR A 151 9.79 -18.89 11.51
C TYR A 151 8.56 -18.47 12.29
N TYR A 152 7.59 -17.91 11.60
CA TYR A 152 6.30 -17.55 12.19
C TYR A 152 5.18 -18.18 11.39
N VAL A 153 4.19 -18.70 12.08
CA VAL A 153 2.98 -19.23 11.46
C VAL A 153 1.83 -18.29 11.81
N ILE A 154 1.16 -17.79 10.78
CA ILE A 154 0.00 -16.92 10.93
C ILE A 154 -1.22 -17.67 10.47
N ASP A 155 -2.20 -17.79 11.34
CA ASP A 155 -3.48 -18.40 11.01
C ASP A 155 -4.41 -17.33 10.46
N LEU A 156 -4.87 -17.53 9.22
CA LEU A 156 -5.75 -16.60 8.53
C LEU A 156 -7.24 -16.98 8.63
N LEU A 157 -7.54 -18.11 9.24
CA LEU A 157 -8.93 -18.55 9.41
C LEU A 157 -9.54 -18.03 10.70
#